data_6e3c90946fffd3a75a9bfbf0aa59a51a
#
_entry.id   6e3c90946fffd3a75a9bfbf0aa59a51a
#
_cell.length_a   1.000
_cell.length_b   1.000
_cell.length_c   1.000
_cell.angle_alpha   90.00
_cell.angle_beta   90.00
_cell.angle_gamma   90.00
#
_symmetry.space_group_name_H-M   'P 1'
#
loop_
_entity.id
_entity.type
_entity.pdbx_description
1 polymer ?
#
loop_
_entity_poly.entity_id
_entity_poly.type
_entity_poly.pdbx_seq_one_letter_code
_entity_poly.pdbx_strand_id
1 'polypeptide(L)'
;MFAVEIRQPGQAWLVSLRGELDFSSAAQLREAAERVVASLLQPRLMVIDCAGLGFCDSSGISSLIAIHQWLSARGSTLRLAAVPPSVARIFRLTGLDQLVGVYPTASEALAVDGGGAAASSPADTSASTHAAVQG
;
A
#
# COMPACT_ATOMS: atom_id res chain seq x y z
N MET A 1 18.60 5.74 6.66
CA MET A 1 17.98 6.89 6.02
C MET A 1 16.69 6.48 5.33
N PHE A 2 15.70 7.36 5.31
CA PHE A 2 14.40 7.03 4.76
C PHE A 2 13.91 8.15 3.85
N ALA A 3 13.38 7.79 2.69
CA ALA A 3 12.88 8.78 1.75
C ALA A 3 11.52 8.36 1.19
N VAL A 4 10.67 9.34 0.97
CA VAL A 4 9.34 9.15 0.40
C VAL A 4 9.22 10.03 -0.83
N GLU A 5 8.82 9.44 -1.94
CA GLU A 5 8.56 10.18 -3.16
C GLU A 5 7.11 9.98 -3.56
N ILE A 6 6.41 11.07 -3.86
CA ILE A 6 4.98 11.01 -4.17
C ILE A 6 4.76 11.45 -5.60
N ARG A 7 4.04 10.63 -6.36
CA ARG A 7 3.66 10.93 -7.73
C ARG A 7 2.17 10.64 -7.91
N GLN A 8 1.59 11.21 -8.95
CA GLN A 8 0.18 11.02 -9.23
C GLN A 8 -0.03 10.60 -10.67
N PRO A 9 0.21 9.32 -11.00
CA PRO A 9 -0.08 8.83 -12.36
C PRO A 9 -1.60 8.65 -12.51
N GLY A 10 -2.19 9.45 -13.38
CA GLY A 10 -3.64 9.40 -13.59
C GLY A 10 -4.39 9.82 -12.34
N GLN A 11 -5.31 8.98 -11.89
CA GLN A 11 -6.12 9.29 -10.71
C GLN A 11 -5.68 8.57 -9.47
N ALA A 12 -4.57 7.86 -9.56
CA ALA A 12 -4.02 7.12 -8.43
C ALA A 12 -2.84 7.89 -7.86
N TRP A 13 -2.48 7.56 -6.62
CA TRP A 13 -1.27 8.10 -6.00
C TRP A 13 -0.26 7.01 -5.85
N LEU A 14 0.97 7.31 -6.23
CA LEU A 14 2.08 6.38 -6.10
C LEU A 14 3.07 6.96 -5.11
N VAL A 15 3.25 6.25 -3.99
CA VAL A 15 4.16 6.66 -2.92
C VAL A 15 5.29 5.65 -2.90
N SER A 16 6.48 6.09 -3.28
CA SER A 16 7.66 5.21 -3.33
C SER A 16 8.49 5.39 -2.09
N LEU A 17 8.85 4.28 -1.47
CA LEU A 17 9.64 4.28 -0.23
C LEU A 17 11.04 3.78 -0.51
N ARG A 18 12.00 4.34 0.22
CA ARG A 18 13.40 3.93 0.13
C ARG A 18 14.02 3.99 1.51
N GLY A 19 14.78 2.96 1.85
CA GLY A 19 15.46 2.91 3.14
C GLY A 19 14.77 2.01 4.13
N GLU A 20 14.76 2.40 5.40
CA GLU A 20 14.18 1.58 6.46
C GLU A 20 12.93 2.23 7.03
N LEU A 21 11.89 1.46 7.11
CA LEU A 21 10.63 1.92 7.71
C LEU A 21 10.58 1.38 9.14
N ASP A 22 11.02 2.21 10.07
CA ASP A 22 11.15 1.85 11.47
C ASP A 22 10.49 2.91 12.34
N PHE A 23 10.73 2.85 13.64
CA PHE A 23 10.14 3.77 14.59
C PHE A 23 10.43 5.23 14.22
N SER A 24 11.65 5.53 13.78
CA SER A 24 12.01 6.92 13.50
C SER A 24 11.45 7.43 12.17
N SER A 25 11.14 6.56 11.22
CA SER A 25 10.64 6.99 9.92
C SER A 25 9.14 6.79 9.76
N ALA A 26 8.50 6.05 10.67
CA ALA A 26 7.07 5.75 10.55
C ALA A 26 6.22 7.02 10.54
N ALA A 27 6.58 8.00 11.36
CA ALA A 27 5.84 9.26 11.42
C ALA A 27 5.97 10.02 10.10
N GLN A 28 7.14 9.98 9.48
CA GLN A 28 7.36 10.62 8.19
C GLN A 28 6.45 10.04 7.12
N LEU A 29 6.28 8.74 7.11
CA LEU A 29 5.38 8.09 6.16
C LEU A 29 3.94 8.49 6.43
N ARG A 30 3.51 8.48 7.69
CA ARG A 30 2.15 8.86 8.03
C ARG A 30 1.86 10.30 7.63
N GLU A 31 2.81 11.20 7.87
CA GLU A 31 2.64 12.60 7.50
C GLU A 31 2.53 12.78 6.00
N ALA A 32 3.33 12.05 5.24
CA ALA A 32 3.25 12.10 3.78
C ALA A 32 1.89 11.61 3.29
N ALA A 33 1.40 10.52 3.87
CA ALA A 33 0.10 9.98 3.49
C ALA A 33 -1.03 10.93 3.88
N GLU A 34 -0.92 11.57 5.03
CA GLU A 34 -1.92 12.53 5.46
C GLU A 34 -2.00 13.72 4.50
N ARG A 35 -0.85 14.20 4.03
CA ARG A 35 -0.84 15.30 3.07
C ARG A 35 -1.53 14.91 1.76
N VAL A 36 -1.28 13.68 1.31
CA VAL A 36 -1.94 13.18 0.10
C VAL A 36 -3.44 13.13 0.29
N VAL A 37 -3.88 12.55 1.40
CA VAL A 37 -5.30 12.40 1.70
C VAL A 37 -5.97 13.77 1.84
N ALA A 38 -5.30 14.70 2.51
CA ALA A 38 -5.88 16.02 2.78
C ALA A 38 -5.91 16.90 1.53
N SER A 39 -4.95 16.72 0.61
CA SER A 39 -4.85 17.60 -0.54
C SER A 39 -5.83 17.24 -1.64
N LEU A 40 -6.55 16.12 -1.49
CA LEU A 40 -7.33 15.63 -2.58
C LEU A 40 -8.76 15.62 -2.34
N LEU A 41 -9.45 15.84 -3.41
CA LEU A 41 -10.85 15.66 -3.38
C LEU A 41 -11.18 14.21 -3.11
N GLN A 42 -10.47 13.27 -3.73
CA GLN A 42 -10.74 11.86 -3.50
C GLN A 42 -9.68 10.97 -4.10
N PRO A 43 -8.68 10.55 -3.35
CA PRO A 43 -7.80 9.53 -3.88
C PRO A 43 -8.55 8.21 -3.85
N ARG A 44 -8.82 7.64 -5.01
CA ARG A 44 -9.46 6.34 -5.05
C ARG A 44 -8.50 5.23 -4.73
N LEU A 45 -7.24 5.42 -5.11
CA LEU A 45 -6.23 4.39 -4.98
C LEU A 45 -4.91 5.01 -4.61
N MET A 46 -4.29 4.47 -3.57
CA MET A 46 -2.91 4.80 -3.23
C MET A 46 -2.10 3.51 -3.32
N VAL A 47 -1.02 3.54 -4.09
CA VAL A 47 -0.09 2.42 -4.19
C VAL A 47 1.19 2.84 -3.49
N ILE A 48 1.64 2.01 -2.55
CA ILE A 48 2.94 2.21 -1.92
C ILE A 48 3.92 1.24 -2.56
N ASP A 49 4.90 1.80 -3.27
CA ASP A 49 5.93 1.02 -3.93
C ASP A 49 7.05 0.77 -2.94
N CYS A 50 7.25 -0.49 -2.59
CA CYS A 50 8.20 -0.90 -1.57
C CYS A 50 9.51 -1.41 -2.14
N ALA A 51 9.77 -1.22 -3.44
CA ALA A 51 10.95 -1.78 -4.08
C ALA A 51 12.25 -1.34 -3.41
N GLY A 52 12.29 -0.10 -2.91
CA GLY A 52 13.48 0.44 -2.24
C GLY A 52 13.50 0.23 -0.74
N LEU A 53 12.54 -0.51 -0.20
CA LEU A 53 12.42 -0.70 1.24
C LEU A 53 13.29 -1.87 1.69
N GLY A 54 14.27 -1.60 2.54
CA GLY A 54 15.20 -2.63 2.99
C GLY A 54 14.85 -3.24 4.33
N PHE A 55 13.94 -2.61 5.05
CA PHE A 55 13.60 -3.04 6.40
C PHE A 55 12.24 -2.47 6.81
N CYS A 56 11.49 -3.23 7.59
CA CYS A 56 10.24 -2.75 8.14
C CYS A 56 10.02 -3.44 9.49
N ASP A 57 9.82 -2.65 10.54
CA ASP A 57 9.54 -3.19 11.86
C ASP A 57 8.05 -2.99 12.22
N SER A 58 7.69 -3.28 13.46
CA SER A 58 6.30 -3.19 13.89
C SER A 58 5.76 -1.76 13.82
N SER A 59 6.62 -0.75 13.98
CA SER A 59 6.18 0.63 13.83
C SER A 59 5.80 0.92 12.37
N GLY A 60 6.57 0.36 11.45
CA GLY A 60 6.25 0.48 10.03
C GLY A 60 4.94 -0.21 9.68
N ILE A 61 4.74 -1.41 10.21
CA ILE A 61 3.50 -2.15 10.01
C ILE A 61 2.31 -1.34 10.52
N SER A 62 2.45 -0.77 11.73
CA SER A 62 1.38 0.06 12.31
C SER A 62 1.06 1.26 11.45
N SER A 63 2.09 1.88 10.85
CA SER A 63 1.88 3.02 9.95
C SER A 63 1.08 2.60 8.72
N LEU A 64 1.42 1.46 8.13
CA LEU A 64 0.71 0.99 6.95
C LEU A 64 -0.73 0.64 7.26
N ILE A 65 -0.99 0.06 8.43
CA ILE A 65 -2.34 -0.23 8.86
C ILE A 65 -3.14 1.07 9.07
N ALA A 66 -2.52 2.07 9.68
CA ALA A 66 -3.19 3.35 9.89
C ALA A 66 -3.57 3.99 8.57
N ILE A 67 -2.66 3.97 7.60
CA ILE A 67 -2.94 4.53 6.28
C ILE A 67 -4.08 3.77 5.60
N HIS A 68 -4.06 2.44 5.71
CA HIS A 68 -5.14 1.63 5.19
C HIS A 68 -6.49 2.03 5.80
N GLN A 69 -6.52 2.23 7.11
CA GLN A 69 -7.74 2.60 7.80
C GLN A 69 -8.24 3.99 7.38
N TRP A 70 -7.32 4.95 7.23
CA TRP A 70 -7.70 6.29 6.77
C TRP A 70 -8.33 6.25 5.38
N LEU A 71 -7.72 5.49 4.49
CA LEU A 71 -8.22 5.40 3.11
C LEU A 71 -9.53 4.65 3.06
N SER A 72 -9.64 3.54 3.80
CA SER A 72 -10.88 2.76 3.83
C SER A 72 -12.05 3.58 4.34
N ALA A 73 -11.81 4.42 5.34
CA ALA A 73 -12.85 5.27 5.89
C ALA A 73 -13.37 6.27 4.87
N ARG A 74 -12.60 6.53 3.82
CA ARG A 74 -12.97 7.46 2.75
C ARG A 74 -13.38 6.76 1.46
N GLY A 75 -13.55 5.45 1.51
CA GLY A 75 -13.90 4.69 0.32
C GLY A 75 -12.74 4.51 -0.65
N SER A 76 -11.52 4.74 -0.18
CA SER A 76 -10.31 4.61 -0.99
C SER A 76 -9.58 3.32 -0.63
N THR A 77 -8.64 2.92 -1.49
CA THR A 77 -7.95 1.65 -1.35
C THR A 77 -6.46 1.87 -1.27
N LEU A 78 -5.80 1.11 -0.38
CA LEU A 78 -4.36 1.04 -0.31
C LEU A 78 -3.90 -0.27 -0.94
N ARG A 79 -2.85 -0.21 -1.76
CA ARG A 79 -2.18 -1.39 -2.29
C ARG A 79 -0.69 -1.25 -2.09
N LEU A 80 -0.03 -2.38 -1.87
CA LEU A 80 1.41 -2.43 -1.74
C LEU A 80 2.00 -3.12 -2.96
N ALA A 81 3.17 -2.68 -3.40
CA ALA A 81 3.76 -3.21 -4.62
C ALA A 81 5.25 -3.45 -4.44
N ALA A 82 5.77 -4.43 -5.17
CA ALA A 82 7.19 -4.71 -5.29
C ALA A 82 7.88 -4.91 -3.93
N VAL A 83 7.20 -5.62 -3.03
CA VAL A 83 7.72 -5.83 -1.68
C VAL A 83 8.91 -6.79 -1.72
N PRO A 84 10.09 -6.40 -1.23
CA PRO A 84 11.25 -7.31 -1.22
C PRO A 84 10.96 -8.54 -0.35
N PRO A 85 11.62 -9.67 -0.66
CA PRO A 85 11.30 -10.92 0.05
C PRO A 85 11.42 -10.85 1.57
N SER A 86 12.44 -10.16 2.08
CA SER A 86 12.63 -10.05 3.53
C SER A 86 11.51 -9.26 4.19
N VAL A 87 11.02 -8.23 3.52
CA VAL A 87 9.94 -7.41 4.03
C VAL A 87 8.60 -8.14 3.84
N ALA A 88 8.46 -8.85 2.73
CA ALA A 88 7.25 -9.64 2.48
C ALA A 88 7.03 -10.69 3.57
N ARG A 89 8.11 -11.25 4.07
CA ARG A 89 8.03 -12.22 5.16
C ARG A 89 7.39 -11.59 6.41
N ILE A 90 7.80 -10.37 6.73
CA ILE A 90 7.25 -9.65 7.88
C ILE A 90 5.77 -9.34 7.65
N PHE A 91 5.41 -8.97 6.43
CA PHE A 91 4.02 -8.70 6.10
C PHE A 91 3.17 -9.96 6.28
N ARG A 92 3.69 -11.12 5.89
CA ARG A 92 2.97 -12.39 6.09
C ARG A 92 2.84 -12.73 7.57
N LEU A 93 3.92 -12.57 8.33
CA LEU A 93 3.92 -12.92 9.75
C LEU A 93 2.97 -12.05 10.56
N THR A 94 2.80 -10.81 10.16
CA THR A 94 1.93 -9.87 10.86
C THR A 94 0.50 -9.87 10.32
N GLY A 95 0.25 -10.56 9.21
CA GLY A 95 -1.07 -10.59 8.61
C GLY A 95 -1.39 -9.38 7.77
N LEU A 96 -0.42 -8.50 7.53
CA LEU A 96 -0.68 -7.31 6.73
C LEU A 96 -1.13 -7.65 5.32
N ASP A 97 -0.56 -8.71 4.75
CA ASP A 97 -0.91 -9.12 3.39
C ASP A 97 -2.33 -9.69 3.29
N GLN A 98 -2.98 -9.97 4.42
CA GLN A 98 -4.39 -10.36 4.43
C GLN A 98 -5.30 -9.14 4.48
N LEU A 99 -4.75 -8.01 4.89
CA LEU A 99 -5.52 -6.79 5.08
C LEU A 99 -5.43 -5.88 3.85
N VAL A 100 -4.26 -5.84 3.21
CA VAL A 100 -3.96 -4.93 2.10
C VAL A 100 -3.47 -5.75 0.92
N GLY A 101 -3.95 -5.45 -0.28
CA GLY A 101 -3.51 -6.14 -1.48
C GLY A 101 -2.04 -5.90 -1.77
N VAL A 102 -1.33 -6.96 -2.14
CA VAL A 102 0.11 -6.90 -2.44
C VAL A 102 0.31 -7.37 -3.86
N TYR A 103 1.03 -6.57 -4.65
CA TYR A 103 1.21 -6.81 -6.09
C TYR A 103 2.70 -6.90 -6.42
N PRO A 104 3.05 -7.68 -7.46
CA PRO A 104 4.47 -7.84 -7.81
C PRO A 104 5.15 -6.55 -8.26
N THR A 105 4.40 -5.66 -8.92
CA THR A 105 4.96 -4.40 -9.41
C THR A 105 4.00 -3.25 -9.17
N ALA A 106 4.54 -2.04 -9.15
CA ALA A 106 3.71 -0.84 -9.05
C ALA A 106 2.78 -0.72 -10.25
N SER A 107 3.26 -1.09 -11.42
CA SER A 107 2.45 -1.07 -12.64
C SER A 107 1.21 -1.93 -12.50
N GLU A 108 1.37 -3.13 -11.97
CA GLU A 108 0.23 -4.04 -11.78
C GLU A 108 -0.71 -3.51 -10.71
N ALA A 109 -0.16 -2.94 -9.64
CA ALA A 109 -0.99 -2.39 -8.58
C ALA A 109 -1.81 -1.20 -9.05
N LEU A 110 -1.28 -0.41 -9.96
CA LEU A 110 -1.97 0.75 -10.53
C LEU A 110 -2.99 0.34 -11.59
N ALA A 111 -2.72 -0.70 -12.35
CA ALA A 111 -3.55 -1.11 -13.47
C ALA A 111 -4.83 -1.82 -13.05
N VAL A 112 -4.77 -2.47 -11.92
CA VAL A 112 -5.95 -3.17 -11.47
C VAL A 112 -7.02 -2.21 -11.09
N ASP A 113 -7.96 -2.05 -11.83
CA ASP A 113 -8.87 -1.18 -11.52
C ASP A 113 -9.93 -1.39 -11.50
N GLY A 114 -9.87 -1.12 -11.48
CA GLY A 114 -10.58 -1.08 -11.50
C GLY A 114 -11.54 -1.39 -11.73
N GLY A 115 -11.60 -1.56 -11.94
CA GLY A 115 -12.48 -1.81 -12.17
C GLY A 115 -12.71 -2.92 -11.81
N GLY A 116 -12.51 -3.23 -11.67
CA GLY A 116 -12.79 -4.05 -11.45
C GLY A 116 -12.53 -4.85 -10.96
N ALA A 117 -12.36 -5.23 -10.92
CA ALA A 117 -12.25 -5.99 -10.62
C ALA A 117 -12.05 -6.78 -10.23
N ALA A 118 -11.96 -7.14 -10.13
CA ALA A 118 -11.66 -7.91 -9.81
C ALA A 118 -11.41 -8.61 -9.35
N ALA A 119 -11.25 -8.87 -9.10
CA ALA A 119 -10.84 -9.62 -8.76
C ALA A 119 -10.45 -10.18 -8.31
N SER A 120 -10.35 -10.37 -7.99
CA SER A 120 -9.78 -11.09 -7.72
C SER A 120 -9.42 -11.52 -7.38
N SER A 121 -9.44 -11.64 -7.07
CA SER A 121 -8.90 -12.35 -6.88
C SER A 121 -8.66 -12.74 -6.70
N PRO A 122 -8.82 -12.89 -6.61
CA PRO A 122 -8.40 -13.50 -6.45
C PRO A 122 -8.18 -13.59 -6.30
N ALA A 123 -8.46 -13.75 -5.88
CA ALA A 123 -8.08 -14.02 -5.84
C ALA A 123 -8.01 -13.88 -5.66
N ASP A 124 -8.13 -13.73 -5.63
CA ASP A 124 -7.97 -13.64 -5.66
C ASP A 124 -7.99 -13.47 -5.47
N THR A 125 -8.25 -13.62 -5.16
CA THR A 125 -8.18 -13.56 -5.21
C THR A 125 -8.22 -13.34 -4.98
N SER A 126 -8.50 -13.56 -4.66
CA SER A 126 -8.45 -13.46 -4.76
C SER A 126 -8.58 -13.10 -4.55
N ALA A 127 -9.06 -13.33 -4.17
CA ALA A 127 -9.04 -13.18 -4.33
C ALA A 127 -9.19 -12.76 -4.12
N SER A 128 -9.45 -12.85 -3.92
CA SER A 128 -9.46 -12.57 -4.06
C SER A 128 -9.64 -12.14 -3.87
N THR A 129 -10.05 -12.30 -3.52
CA THR A 129 -10.08 -12.03 -3.69
C THR A 129 -10.25 -11.66 -3.63
N HIS A 130 -10.57 -11.84 -3.29
CA HIS A 130 -10.51 -11.56 -3.55
C HIS A 130 -10.73 -11.33 -3.42
N ALA A 131 -11.37 -11.46 -3.08
CA ALA A 131 -11.40 -11.38 -3.24
C ALA A 131 -11.54 -10.97 -3.06
N ALA A 132 -11.95 -10.99 -2.80
CA ALA A 132 -11.84 -10.84 -2.93
C ALA A 132 -11.89 -10.36 -2.84
N VAL A 133 -12.08 -10.38 -2.58
CA VAL A 133 -11.87 -10.15 -2.90
C VAL A 133 -11.85 -9.65 -2.96
N GLN A 134 -12.03 -9.58 -2.72
CA GLN A 134 -11.78 -9.34 -3.13
C GLN A 134 -11.67 -9.01 -3.15
N GLY A 135 -11.85 -8.71 -2.85
CA GLY A 135 -11.62 -8.59 -3.14
C GLY A 135 -11.35 -8.41 -3.11
#